data_e866025e1860ec7b40b8e55b322bee9f
#
_entry.id   e866025e1860ec7b40b8e55b322bee9f
#
_cell.length_a   1.000
_cell.length_b   1.000
_cell.length_c   1.000
_cell.angle_alpha   90.00
_cell.angle_beta   90.00
_cell.angle_gamma   90.00
#
_symmetry.space_group_name_H-M   'P 1'
#
loop_
_entity.id
_entity.type
_entity.pdbx_description
1 polymer ?
#
loop_
_entity_poly.entity_id
_entity_poly.type
_entity_poly.pdbx_seq_one_letter_code
_entity_poly.pdbx_strand_id
1 'polypeptide(L)'
;LSLQELLDLWQRGEWSAQARYCVITFDDGWLDNYRHAYPVLKQLHMPATIFLPTDYVGKSEWFWPDQLAALWKVIADRKQCQDPLVAVEGVLSGFLGEDASRLVEASTRPEQLADEIIERCKHLPIERIRELVQALAAELRVTVPLDRVIVNWDEVREMSRGGVSFGSHSCTHRIMTTITLDEVSEELVRSRQVLFDQGVNFVPVYCYPNGNSDDSIEELVKAHGYEAAVSVRM
;
A
#
# COMPACT_ATOMS: atom_id res chain seq x y z
N LEU A 1 11.10 17.51 12.14
CA LEU A 1 11.62 17.86 10.82
C LEU A 1 10.70 17.33 9.74
N SER A 2 10.65 18.01 8.60
CA SER A 2 10.16 17.41 7.35
C SER A 2 11.16 16.35 6.84
N LEU A 3 10.69 15.47 5.98
CA LEU A 3 11.57 14.46 5.36
C LEU A 3 12.63 15.11 4.49
N GLN A 4 12.32 16.22 3.79
CA GLN A 4 13.30 16.96 3.00
C GLN A 4 14.40 17.58 3.87
N GLU A 5 14.05 18.20 5.00
CA GLU A 5 15.06 18.73 5.94
C GLU A 5 15.98 17.63 6.49
N LEU A 6 15.44 16.42 6.74
CA LEU A 6 16.23 15.29 7.16
C LEU A 6 17.23 14.85 6.08
N LEU A 7 16.79 14.79 4.81
CA LEU A 7 17.67 14.49 3.67
C LEU A 7 18.77 15.55 3.51
N ASP A 8 18.42 16.82 3.62
CA ASP A 8 19.35 17.92 3.52
C ASP A 8 20.44 17.84 4.59
N LEU A 9 20.06 17.54 5.85
CA LEU A 9 21.01 17.33 6.96
C LEU A 9 21.95 16.15 6.67
N TRP A 10 21.43 15.06 6.13
CA TRP A 10 22.24 13.90 5.79
C TRP A 10 23.21 14.21 4.67
N GLN A 11 22.76 14.81 3.59
CA GLN A 11 23.61 15.14 2.42
C GLN A 11 24.71 16.12 2.77
N ARG A 12 24.47 17.08 3.68
CA ARG A 12 25.49 18.04 4.16
C ARG A 12 26.43 17.46 5.20
N GLY A 13 26.21 16.23 5.68
CA GLY A 13 26.97 15.67 6.78
C GLY A 13 26.76 16.35 8.13
N GLU A 14 25.65 17.08 8.27
CA GLU A 14 25.28 17.81 9.50
C GLU A 14 24.50 16.94 10.49
N TRP A 15 24.45 15.64 10.25
CA TRP A 15 23.83 14.68 11.15
C TRP A 15 24.56 14.61 12.49
N SER A 16 23.82 14.83 13.58
CA SER A 16 24.37 14.73 14.95
C SER A 16 23.87 13.47 15.64
N ALA A 17 24.79 12.60 16.05
CA ALA A 17 24.47 11.41 16.84
C ALA A 17 23.87 11.72 18.22
N GLN A 18 24.05 12.95 18.73
CA GLN A 18 23.50 13.42 20.00
C GLN A 18 22.08 13.99 19.86
N ALA A 19 21.67 14.37 18.64
CA ALA A 19 20.32 14.88 18.39
C ALA A 19 19.33 13.73 18.19
N ARG A 20 18.07 13.98 18.54
CA ARG A 20 16.96 13.07 18.24
C ARG A 20 16.11 13.69 17.14
N TYR A 21 16.02 13.04 16.01
CA TYR A 21 15.22 13.47 14.88
C TYR A 21 13.93 12.65 14.81
N CYS A 22 12.84 13.28 14.46
CA CYS A 22 11.57 12.64 14.22
C CYS A 22 10.97 13.20 12.93
N VAL A 23 10.55 12.32 12.04
CA VAL A 23 9.82 12.62 10.82
C VAL A 23 8.51 11.83 10.86
N ILE A 24 7.41 12.47 10.47
CA ILE A 24 6.11 11.83 10.37
C ILE A 24 5.89 11.42 8.92
N THR A 25 5.62 10.14 8.70
CA THR A 25 5.27 9.62 7.38
C THR A 25 3.99 8.78 7.44
N PHE A 26 3.28 8.73 6.33
CA PHE A 26 2.12 7.88 6.10
C PHE A 26 2.27 7.21 4.76
N ASP A 27 1.87 5.95 4.66
CA ASP A 27 1.87 5.22 3.41
C ASP A 27 0.44 5.19 2.82
N ASP A 28 0.31 4.74 1.56
CA ASP A 28 -0.94 4.42 0.85
C ASP A 28 -1.85 5.59 0.49
N GLY A 29 -1.73 6.73 1.16
CA GLY A 29 -2.61 7.87 0.91
C GLY A 29 -4.06 7.64 1.31
N TRP A 30 -4.31 6.91 2.39
CA TRP A 30 -5.65 6.67 2.90
C TRP A 30 -6.42 7.97 3.13
N LEU A 31 -7.72 7.97 2.84
CA LEU A 31 -8.59 9.13 3.00
C LEU A 31 -8.65 9.66 4.44
N ASP A 32 -8.37 8.82 5.43
CA ASP A 32 -8.28 9.19 6.83
C ASP A 32 -7.06 10.09 7.10
N ASN A 33 -5.98 10.00 6.32
CA ASN A 33 -4.86 10.92 6.40
C ASN A 33 -5.33 12.36 6.12
N TYR A 34 -6.23 12.55 5.15
CA TYR A 34 -6.83 13.84 4.87
C TYR A 34 -7.87 14.25 5.93
N ARG A 35 -8.76 13.33 6.31
CA ARG A 35 -9.90 13.65 7.19
C ARG A 35 -9.52 13.83 8.66
N HIS A 36 -8.52 13.09 9.14
CA HIS A 36 -8.18 13.01 10.56
C HIS A 36 -6.76 13.47 10.85
N ALA A 37 -5.75 13.02 10.13
CA ALA A 37 -4.37 13.39 10.40
C ALA A 37 -4.06 14.83 9.97
N TYR A 38 -4.40 15.21 8.73
CA TYR A 38 -4.09 16.52 8.18
C TYR A 38 -4.61 17.72 9.02
N PRO A 39 -5.86 17.74 9.51
CA PRO A 39 -6.33 18.85 10.36
C PRO A 39 -5.47 19.04 11.61
N VAL A 40 -5.04 17.96 12.25
CA VAL A 40 -4.19 17.97 13.43
C VAL A 40 -2.79 18.46 13.08
N LEU A 41 -2.18 17.93 12.02
CA LEU A 41 -0.86 18.35 11.55
C LEU A 41 -0.84 19.84 11.20
N LYS A 42 -1.87 20.32 10.50
CA LYS A 42 -2.03 21.71 10.13
C LYS A 42 -2.17 22.63 11.34
N GLN A 43 -2.99 22.24 12.32
CA GLN A 43 -3.18 23.00 13.57
C GLN A 43 -1.89 23.09 14.39
N LEU A 44 -1.09 22.02 14.41
CA LEU A 44 0.15 21.95 15.18
C LEU A 44 1.38 22.43 14.38
N HIS A 45 1.20 22.85 13.12
CA HIS A 45 2.29 23.20 12.20
C HIS A 45 3.35 22.11 12.07
N MET A 46 2.94 20.84 12.13
CA MET A 46 3.82 19.69 12.03
C MET A 46 3.95 19.24 10.57
N PRO A 47 5.17 19.20 10.01
CA PRO A 47 5.37 18.65 8.67
C PRO A 47 5.16 17.14 8.68
N ALA A 48 4.66 16.62 7.56
CA ALA A 48 4.53 15.19 7.32
C ALA A 48 4.74 14.90 5.84
N THR A 49 5.07 13.65 5.52
CA THR A 49 5.16 13.14 4.15
C THR A 49 4.18 11.99 3.97
N ILE A 50 3.41 11.99 2.87
CA ILE A 50 2.52 10.90 2.50
C ILE A 50 3.07 10.25 1.24
N PHE A 51 3.30 8.94 1.27
CA PHE A 51 3.72 8.15 0.11
C PHE A 51 2.49 7.65 -0.64
N LEU A 52 2.39 7.99 -1.94
CA LEU A 52 1.19 7.77 -2.73
C LEU A 52 1.40 6.70 -3.80
N PRO A 53 0.55 5.67 -3.86
CA PRO A 53 0.40 4.79 -5.01
C PRO A 53 -0.44 5.52 -6.07
N THR A 54 0.24 6.11 -7.07
CA THR A 54 -0.35 7.16 -7.92
C THR A 54 -1.55 6.73 -8.75
N ASP A 55 -1.64 5.44 -9.10
CA ASP A 55 -2.77 4.90 -9.86
C ASP A 55 -4.04 4.70 -9.03
N TYR A 56 -3.93 4.72 -7.70
CA TYR A 56 -5.08 4.60 -6.79
C TYR A 56 -5.66 5.96 -6.39
N VAL A 57 -4.91 7.06 -6.57
CA VAL A 57 -5.38 8.39 -6.17
C VAL A 57 -6.65 8.79 -6.94
N GLY A 58 -7.73 9.02 -6.20
CA GLY A 58 -9.03 9.39 -6.75
C GLY A 58 -9.90 8.24 -7.25
N LYS A 59 -9.41 6.99 -7.17
CA LYS A 59 -10.20 5.81 -7.56
C LYS A 59 -11.02 5.26 -6.40
N SER A 60 -12.08 4.54 -6.74
CA SER A 60 -12.90 3.77 -5.79
C SER A 60 -12.44 2.32 -5.66
N GLU A 61 -11.31 1.97 -6.25
CA GLU A 61 -10.71 0.64 -6.13
C GLU A 61 -9.91 0.57 -4.83
N TRP A 62 -10.17 -0.45 -4.03
CA TRP A 62 -9.38 -0.76 -2.84
C TRP A 62 -8.16 -1.59 -3.21
N PHE A 63 -7.13 -1.57 -2.39
CA PHE A 63 -6.04 -2.54 -2.52
C PHE A 63 -6.58 -3.96 -2.37
N TRP A 64 -6.02 -4.89 -3.12
CA TRP A 64 -6.51 -6.27 -3.11
C TRP A 64 -6.47 -6.95 -1.72
N PRO A 65 -5.49 -6.67 -0.81
CA PRO A 65 -5.53 -7.23 0.54
C PRO A 65 -6.75 -6.75 1.32
N ASP A 66 -7.12 -5.46 1.18
CA ASP A 66 -8.29 -4.90 1.85
C ASP A 66 -9.59 -5.44 1.27
N GLN A 67 -9.63 -5.70 -0.04
CA GLN A 67 -10.77 -6.38 -0.67
C GLN A 67 -10.93 -7.80 -0.11
N LEU A 68 -9.84 -8.56 0.02
CA LEU A 68 -9.86 -9.88 0.66
C LEU A 68 -10.29 -9.80 2.12
N ALA A 69 -9.74 -8.87 2.89
CA ALA A 69 -10.10 -8.67 4.30
C ALA A 69 -11.59 -8.33 4.45
N ALA A 70 -12.15 -7.49 3.58
CA ALA A 70 -13.58 -7.17 3.58
C ALA A 70 -14.46 -8.41 3.29
N LEU A 71 -14.08 -9.25 2.33
CA LEU A 71 -14.78 -10.51 2.05
C LEU A 71 -14.68 -11.47 3.23
N TRP A 72 -13.51 -11.54 3.88
CA TRP A 72 -13.30 -12.37 5.07
C TRP A 72 -14.16 -11.94 6.26
N LYS A 73 -14.35 -10.64 6.43
CA LYS A 73 -15.27 -10.12 7.45
C LYS A 73 -16.69 -10.62 7.22
N VAL A 74 -17.15 -10.66 5.97
CA VAL A 74 -18.47 -11.24 5.63
C VAL A 74 -18.55 -12.72 6.01
N ILE A 75 -17.47 -13.49 5.79
CA ILE A 75 -17.40 -14.90 6.19
C ILE A 75 -17.51 -15.02 7.72
N ALA A 76 -16.75 -14.22 8.45
CA ALA A 76 -16.76 -14.22 9.91
C ALA A 76 -18.12 -13.86 10.51
N ASP A 77 -18.81 -12.89 9.92
CA ASP A 77 -20.14 -12.43 10.39
C ASP A 77 -21.26 -13.45 10.10
N ARG A 78 -21.09 -14.34 9.10
CA ARG A 78 -22.08 -15.35 8.69
C ARG A 78 -22.02 -16.67 9.45
N LYS A 79 -21.25 -16.80 10.51
CA LYS A 79 -21.04 -18.03 11.31
C LYS A 79 -22.32 -18.75 11.78
N GLN A 80 -23.52 -18.19 11.56
CA GLN A 80 -24.80 -18.77 11.98
C GLN A 80 -25.52 -19.62 10.94
N CYS A 81 -25.06 -19.65 9.67
CA CYS A 81 -25.72 -20.39 8.58
C CYS A 81 -24.69 -21.14 7.75
N GLN A 82 -24.65 -22.48 7.81
CA GLN A 82 -23.76 -23.38 7.05
C GLN A 82 -22.34 -22.85 6.93
N ASP A 83 -21.35 -23.62 7.36
CA ASP A 83 -19.94 -23.16 7.48
C ASP A 83 -19.49 -22.40 6.22
N PRO A 84 -19.38 -21.05 6.25
CA PRO A 84 -19.05 -20.27 5.06
C PRO A 84 -17.62 -20.54 4.57
N LEU A 85 -16.80 -21.17 5.39
CA LEU A 85 -15.46 -21.60 5.00
C LEU A 85 -15.52 -22.75 4.00
N VAL A 86 -16.47 -23.68 4.17
CA VAL A 86 -16.68 -24.79 3.21
C VAL A 86 -17.10 -24.25 1.84
N ALA A 87 -17.92 -23.19 1.80
CA ALA A 87 -18.35 -22.60 0.53
C ALA A 87 -17.17 -22.00 -0.26
N VAL A 88 -16.19 -21.36 0.40
CA VAL A 88 -15.06 -20.73 -0.25
C VAL A 88 -13.86 -21.65 -0.47
N GLU A 89 -13.83 -22.82 0.17
CA GLU A 89 -12.75 -23.80 0.06
C GLU A 89 -12.48 -24.20 -1.39
N GLY A 90 -13.53 -24.50 -2.16
CA GLY A 90 -13.41 -24.86 -3.56
C GLY A 90 -12.80 -23.75 -4.41
N VAL A 91 -13.16 -22.51 -4.14
CA VAL A 91 -12.57 -21.33 -4.80
C VAL A 91 -11.09 -21.21 -4.43
N LEU A 92 -10.77 -21.25 -3.14
CA LEU A 92 -9.39 -21.14 -2.67
C LEU A 92 -8.48 -22.24 -3.25
N SER A 93 -8.96 -23.49 -3.26
CA SER A 93 -8.21 -24.63 -3.81
C SER A 93 -7.94 -24.47 -5.31
N GLY A 94 -8.86 -23.88 -6.08
CA GLY A 94 -8.68 -23.58 -7.50
C GLY A 94 -7.61 -22.52 -7.79
N PHE A 95 -7.34 -21.63 -6.86
CA PHE A 95 -6.37 -20.54 -7.01
C PHE A 95 -5.03 -20.79 -6.30
N LEU A 96 -5.06 -21.40 -5.12
CA LEU A 96 -3.91 -21.59 -4.23
C LEU A 96 -3.45 -23.06 -4.14
N GLY A 97 -4.15 -23.98 -4.81
CA GLY A 97 -3.84 -25.41 -4.81
C GLY A 97 -4.39 -26.16 -3.59
N GLU A 98 -4.04 -27.47 -3.49
CA GLU A 98 -4.54 -28.35 -2.42
C GLU A 98 -4.16 -27.91 -0.99
N ASP A 99 -3.11 -27.10 -0.85
CA ASP A 99 -2.72 -26.55 0.44
C ASP A 99 -3.77 -25.60 1.02
N ALA A 100 -4.65 -25.01 0.19
CA ALA A 100 -5.72 -24.14 0.67
C ALA A 100 -6.75 -24.89 1.51
N SER A 101 -7.12 -26.12 1.14
CA SER A 101 -8.03 -26.97 1.93
C SER A 101 -7.45 -27.26 3.31
N ARG A 102 -6.15 -27.56 3.38
CA ARG A 102 -5.46 -27.79 4.66
C ARG A 102 -5.44 -26.54 5.56
N LEU A 103 -5.33 -25.36 4.94
CA LEU A 103 -5.40 -24.10 5.69
C LEU A 103 -6.79 -23.86 6.28
N VAL A 104 -7.84 -24.13 5.50
CA VAL A 104 -9.23 -24.01 5.96
C VAL A 104 -9.49 -24.99 7.11
N GLU A 105 -9.04 -26.23 6.98
CA GLU A 105 -9.18 -27.28 8.03
C GLU A 105 -8.37 -26.96 9.30
N ALA A 106 -7.15 -26.43 9.15
CA ALA A 106 -6.26 -26.15 10.27
C ALA A 106 -6.59 -24.85 11.01
N SER A 107 -7.32 -23.94 10.36
CA SER A 107 -7.57 -22.63 10.92
C SER A 107 -8.74 -22.63 11.89
N THR A 108 -8.47 -22.25 13.14
CA THR A 108 -9.48 -22.09 14.19
C THR A 108 -10.08 -20.66 14.23
N ARG A 109 -9.48 -19.72 13.51
CA ARG A 109 -9.87 -18.29 13.50
C ARG A 109 -9.90 -17.74 12.07
N PRO A 110 -11.03 -17.21 11.62
CA PRO A 110 -11.15 -16.63 10.26
C PRO A 110 -10.12 -15.53 9.98
N GLU A 111 -9.77 -14.71 10.96
CA GLU A 111 -8.81 -13.62 10.78
C GLU A 111 -7.39 -14.13 10.44
N GLN A 112 -6.93 -15.18 11.13
CA GLN A 112 -5.62 -15.79 10.87
C GLN A 112 -5.57 -16.45 9.48
N LEU A 113 -6.69 -17.04 9.05
CA LEU A 113 -6.80 -17.59 7.71
C LEU A 113 -6.76 -16.49 6.63
N ALA A 114 -7.36 -15.33 6.90
CA ALA A 114 -7.28 -14.18 6.00
C ALA A 114 -5.83 -13.74 5.78
N ASP A 115 -5.08 -13.55 6.86
CA ASP A 115 -3.67 -13.14 6.81
C ASP A 115 -2.82 -14.15 6.02
N GLU A 116 -2.99 -15.44 6.28
CA GLU A 116 -2.26 -16.51 5.59
C GLU A 116 -2.57 -16.53 4.07
N ILE A 117 -3.84 -16.32 3.70
CA ILE A 117 -4.25 -16.25 2.29
C ILE A 117 -3.67 -14.99 1.64
N ILE A 118 -3.69 -13.85 2.31
CA ILE A 118 -3.07 -12.61 1.82
C ILE A 118 -1.58 -12.84 1.58
N GLU A 119 -0.85 -13.46 2.51
CA GLU A 119 0.57 -13.75 2.35
C GLU A 119 0.85 -14.65 1.13
N ARG A 120 0.03 -15.69 0.91
CA ARG A 120 0.17 -16.55 -0.27
C ARG A 120 -0.14 -15.81 -1.58
N CYS A 121 -1.13 -14.93 -1.57
CA CYS A 121 -1.50 -14.13 -2.73
C CYS A 121 -0.38 -13.16 -3.16
N LYS A 122 0.51 -12.73 -2.26
CA LYS A 122 1.64 -11.84 -2.59
C LYS A 122 2.56 -12.41 -3.69
N HIS A 123 2.56 -13.72 -3.88
CA HIS A 123 3.36 -14.41 -4.90
C HIS A 123 2.61 -14.68 -6.21
N LEU A 124 1.34 -14.30 -6.30
CA LEU A 124 0.52 -14.50 -7.50
C LEU A 124 0.57 -13.27 -8.41
N PRO A 125 0.42 -13.47 -9.74
CA PRO A 125 0.16 -12.36 -10.65
C PRO A 125 -1.10 -11.58 -10.23
N ILE A 126 -1.07 -10.27 -10.39
CA ILE A 126 -2.18 -9.39 -9.95
C ILE A 126 -3.52 -9.74 -10.60
N GLU A 127 -3.50 -10.22 -11.84
CA GLU A 127 -4.69 -10.67 -12.56
C GLU A 127 -5.33 -11.88 -11.87
N ARG A 128 -4.50 -12.82 -11.41
CA ARG A 128 -4.98 -14.00 -10.66
C ARG A 128 -5.58 -13.62 -9.31
N ILE A 129 -4.99 -12.61 -8.64
CA ILE A 129 -5.55 -12.09 -7.38
C ILE A 129 -6.91 -11.44 -7.63
N ARG A 130 -7.05 -10.64 -8.70
CA ARG A 130 -8.33 -10.03 -9.08
C ARG A 130 -9.40 -11.08 -9.40
N GLU A 131 -9.04 -12.13 -10.14
CA GLU A 131 -9.93 -13.27 -10.39
C GLU A 131 -10.37 -13.96 -9.11
N LEU A 132 -9.45 -14.20 -8.17
CA LEU A 132 -9.75 -14.78 -6.86
C LEU A 132 -10.73 -13.91 -6.07
N VAL A 133 -10.50 -12.61 -5.97
CA VAL A 133 -11.38 -11.66 -5.28
C VAL A 133 -12.80 -11.72 -5.88
N GLN A 134 -12.91 -11.70 -7.21
CA GLN A 134 -14.20 -11.77 -7.90
C GLN A 134 -14.90 -13.12 -7.68
N ALA A 135 -14.17 -14.24 -7.73
CA ALA A 135 -14.72 -15.56 -7.48
C ALA A 135 -15.24 -15.70 -6.04
N LEU A 136 -14.48 -15.21 -5.06
CA LEU A 136 -14.91 -15.19 -3.65
C LEU A 136 -16.15 -14.31 -3.46
N ALA A 137 -16.18 -13.12 -4.06
CA ALA A 137 -17.33 -12.22 -3.97
C ALA A 137 -18.61 -12.86 -4.58
N ALA A 138 -18.46 -13.55 -5.72
CA ALA A 138 -19.55 -14.27 -6.37
C ALA A 138 -20.06 -15.43 -5.51
N GLU A 139 -19.17 -16.27 -4.97
CA GLU A 139 -19.51 -17.40 -4.09
C GLU A 139 -20.24 -16.91 -2.83
N LEU A 140 -19.73 -15.86 -2.21
CA LEU A 140 -20.34 -15.24 -1.04
C LEU A 140 -21.62 -14.43 -1.37
N ARG A 141 -21.92 -14.21 -2.66
CA ARG A 141 -23.03 -13.35 -3.12
C ARG A 141 -22.99 -11.96 -2.52
N VAL A 142 -21.82 -11.34 -2.54
CA VAL A 142 -21.58 -9.97 -2.08
C VAL A 142 -20.89 -9.16 -3.15
N THR A 143 -20.98 -7.85 -3.04
CA THR A 143 -20.17 -6.93 -3.85
C THR A 143 -18.96 -6.50 -3.06
N VAL A 144 -17.81 -6.43 -3.73
CA VAL A 144 -16.61 -5.79 -3.16
C VAL A 144 -16.93 -4.32 -2.89
N PRO A 145 -16.52 -3.75 -1.74
CA PRO A 145 -16.75 -2.34 -1.46
C PRO A 145 -16.16 -1.44 -2.55
N LEU A 146 -16.91 -0.41 -2.94
CA LEU A 146 -16.54 0.57 -3.97
C LEU A 146 -16.47 2.01 -3.42
N ASP A 147 -16.53 2.17 -2.10
CA ASP A 147 -16.35 3.48 -1.50
C ASP A 147 -14.89 3.93 -1.68
N ARG A 148 -14.72 5.23 -2.02
CA ARG A 148 -13.38 5.78 -2.13
C ARG A 148 -12.71 5.85 -0.75
N VAL A 149 -11.61 5.15 -0.60
CA VAL A 149 -10.82 5.07 0.65
C VAL A 149 -9.43 5.71 0.53
N ILE A 150 -9.01 6.05 -0.69
CA ILE A 150 -7.77 6.76 -0.98
C ILE A 150 -8.09 8.22 -1.30
N VAL A 151 -7.20 9.14 -0.95
CA VAL A 151 -7.31 10.56 -1.28
C VAL A 151 -7.44 10.79 -2.79
N ASN A 152 -8.05 11.91 -3.20
CA ASN A 152 -8.03 12.36 -4.58
C ASN A 152 -7.01 13.49 -4.78
N TRP A 153 -6.74 13.86 -6.03
CA TRP A 153 -5.75 14.89 -6.35
C TRP A 153 -6.10 16.29 -5.84
N ASP A 154 -7.37 16.63 -5.63
CA ASP A 154 -7.76 17.92 -5.03
C ASP A 154 -7.39 17.96 -3.54
N GLU A 155 -7.65 16.88 -2.81
CA GLU A 155 -7.27 16.71 -1.41
C GLU A 155 -5.73 16.69 -1.25
N VAL A 156 -5.02 16.01 -2.15
CA VAL A 156 -3.53 15.99 -2.19
C VAL A 156 -2.99 17.41 -2.39
N ARG A 157 -3.53 18.16 -3.37
CA ARG A 157 -3.12 19.55 -3.60
C ARG A 157 -3.47 20.47 -2.43
N GLU A 158 -4.58 20.24 -1.73
CA GLU A 158 -4.92 21.01 -0.53
C GLU A 158 -3.92 20.72 0.60
N MET A 159 -3.63 19.45 0.88
CA MET A 159 -2.62 19.06 1.88
C MET A 159 -1.23 19.63 1.56
N SER A 160 -0.85 19.60 0.27
CA SER A 160 0.41 20.17 -0.20
C SER A 160 0.53 21.67 0.12
N ARG A 161 -0.52 22.45 -0.18
CA ARG A 161 -0.58 23.86 0.20
C ARG A 161 -0.56 24.08 1.71
N GLY A 162 -0.97 23.10 2.49
CA GLY A 162 -0.98 23.11 3.94
C GLY A 162 0.32 22.62 4.59
N GLY A 163 1.38 22.35 3.81
CA GLY A 163 2.70 21.99 4.33
C GLY A 163 2.99 20.48 4.37
N VAL A 164 2.09 19.62 3.88
CA VAL A 164 2.36 18.19 3.69
C VAL A 164 3.17 18.02 2.42
N SER A 165 4.17 17.15 2.46
CA SER A 165 4.92 16.71 1.27
C SER A 165 4.49 15.32 0.83
N PHE A 166 4.85 14.94 -0.40
CA PHE A 166 4.45 13.68 -1.01
C PHE A 166 5.66 12.97 -1.61
N GLY A 167 5.75 11.67 -1.37
CA GLY A 167 6.70 10.77 -1.98
C GLY A 167 6.01 9.69 -2.79
N SER A 168 6.78 8.89 -3.51
CA SER A 168 6.26 7.79 -4.33
C SER A 168 6.09 6.52 -3.50
N HIS A 169 4.94 5.85 -3.68
CA HIS A 169 4.69 4.48 -3.23
C HIS A 169 4.35 3.57 -4.43
N SER A 170 5.13 3.71 -5.51
CA SER A 170 4.87 3.16 -6.85
C SER A 170 3.62 3.74 -7.55
N CYS A 171 3.25 3.18 -8.69
CA CYS A 171 1.97 3.46 -9.34
C CYS A 171 0.88 2.52 -8.82
N THR A 172 1.15 1.21 -8.91
CA THR A 172 0.14 0.16 -8.76
C THR A 172 0.20 -0.56 -7.42
N HIS A 173 1.04 -0.10 -6.49
CA HIS A 173 1.24 -0.71 -5.17
C HIS A 173 1.67 -2.20 -5.23
N ARG A 174 2.40 -2.59 -6.29
CA ARG A 174 2.94 -3.96 -6.42
C ARG A 174 4.20 -4.10 -5.58
N ILE A 175 4.42 -5.29 -5.03
CA ILE A 175 5.66 -5.64 -4.33
C ILE A 175 6.78 -5.72 -5.37
N MET A 176 7.78 -4.85 -5.29
CA MET A 176 8.81 -4.68 -6.32
C MET A 176 9.61 -5.96 -6.59
N THR A 177 9.84 -6.79 -5.57
CA THR A 177 10.57 -8.07 -5.70
C THR A 177 9.77 -9.18 -6.40
N THR A 178 8.50 -8.95 -6.76
CA THR A 178 7.64 -9.94 -7.44
C THR A 178 7.41 -9.62 -8.91
N ILE A 179 8.03 -8.58 -9.44
CA ILE A 179 7.89 -8.11 -10.82
C ILE A 179 9.26 -8.02 -11.49
N THR A 180 9.27 -7.90 -12.82
CA THR A 180 10.51 -7.76 -13.58
C THR A 180 11.16 -6.38 -13.36
N LEU A 181 12.48 -6.28 -13.55
CA LEU A 181 13.20 -5.01 -13.41
C LEU A 181 12.71 -3.93 -14.39
N ASP A 182 12.23 -4.31 -15.56
CA ASP A 182 11.61 -3.39 -16.52
C ASP A 182 10.30 -2.81 -15.96
N GLU A 183 9.44 -3.65 -15.37
CA GLU A 183 8.22 -3.22 -14.68
C GLU A 183 8.55 -2.34 -13.45
N VAL A 184 9.59 -2.69 -12.68
CA VAL A 184 10.08 -1.83 -11.58
C VAL A 184 10.46 -0.45 -12.11
N SER A 185 11.23 -0.39 -13.20
CA SER A 185 11.62 0.88 -13.83
C SER A 185 10.40 1.69 -14.27
N GLU A 186 9.39 1.06 -14.85
CA GLU A 186 8.15 1.72 -15.24
C GLU A 186 7.39 2.29 -14.03
N GLU A 187 7.25 1.52 -12.95
CA GLU A 187 6.61 1.94 -11.69
C GLU A 187 7.32 3.18 -11.10
N LEU A 188 8.66 3.18 -11.10
CA LEU A 188 9.47 4.27 -10.57
C LEU A 188 9.34 5.56 -11.40
N VAL A 189 9.48 5.44 -12.72
CA VAL A 189 9.44 6.59 -13.63
C VAL A 189 8.05 7.22 -13.64
N ARG A 190 7.01 6.41 -13.81
CA ARG A 190 5.63 6.91 -13.92
C ARG A 190 5.16 7.56 -12.62
N SER A 191 5.37 6.90 -11.47
CA SER A 191 4.93 7.46 -10.20
C SER A 191 5.60 8.79 -9.87
N ARG A 192 6.90 8.90 -10.16
CA ARG A 192 7.65 10.16 -10.00
C ARG A 192 7.11 11.25 -10.93
N GLN A 193 6.89 10.92 -12.20
CA GLN A 193 6.38 11.87 -13.19
C GLN A 193 4.98 12.37 -12.82
N VAL A 194 4.09 11.48 -12.41
CA VAL A 194 2.73 11.86 -11.98
C VAL A 194 2.78 12.83 -10.81
N LEU A 195 3.58 12.55 -9.76
CA LEU A 195 3.71 13.46 -8.62
C LEU A 195 4.27 14.83 -9.02
N PHE A 196 5.26 14.86 -9.92
CA PHE A 196 5.81 16.10 -10.45
C PHE A 196 4.77 16.91 -11.25
N ASP A 197 4.01 16.25 -12.13
CA ASP A 197 3.00 16.89 -12.97
C ASP A 197 1.81 17.45 -12.17
N GLN A 198 1.54 16.88 -10.99
CA GLN A 198 0.50 17.41 -10.10
C GLN A 198 0.90 18.71 -9.38
N GLY A 199 2.16 19.12 -9.47
CA GLY A 199 2.66 20.35 -8.87
C GLY A 199 2.54 20.41 -7.35
N VAL A 200 2.65 19.26 -6.70
CA VAL A 200 2.62 19.13 -5.23
C VAL A 200 4.02 19.26 -4.64
N ASN A 201 4.13 19.42 -3.33
CA ASN A 201 5.40 19.39 -2.60
C ASN A 201 6.02 18.00 -2.68
N PHE A 202 6.61 17.68 -3.83
CA PHE A 202 7.23 16.37 -4.06
C PHE A 202 8.59 16.28 -3.38
N VAL A 203 8.80 15.21 -2.59
CA VAL A 203 10.10 14.83 -2.04
C VAL A 203 10.59 13.61 -2.81
N PRO A 204 11.81 13.60 -3.36
CA PRO A 204 12.33 12.50 -4.18
C PRO A 204 12.74 11.29 -3.34
N VAL A 205 11.82 10.80 -2.54
CA VAL A 205 11.94 9.60 -1.71
C VAL A 205 10.93 8.55 -2.19
N TYR A 206 11.43 7.32 -2.33
CA TYR A 206 10.62 6.16 -2.66
C TYR A 206 10.30 5.36 -1.39
N CYS A 207 9.04 4.96 -1.22
CA CYS A 207 8.63 4.01 -0.20
C CYS A 207 8.30 2.68 -0.87
N TYR A 208 8.99 1.61 -0.45
CA TYR A 208 8.77 0.29 -1.03
C TYR A 208 7.43 -0.29 -0.56
N PRO A 209 6.49 -0.62 -1.48
CA PRO A 209 5.29 -1.37 -1.10
C PRO A 209 5.66 -2.65 -0.35
N ASN A 210 5.01 -2.90 0.78
CA ASN A 210 5.32 -4.00 1.71
C ASN A 210 6.76 -3.97 2.29
N GLY A 211 7.56 -2.94 1.99
CA GLY A 211 8.94 -2.80 2.47
C GLY A 211 9.99 -3.68 1.79
N ASN A 212 9.64 -4.48 0.78
CA ASN A 212 10.55 -5.40 0.12
C ASN A 212 11.43 -4.69 -0.92
N SER A 213 12.75 -4.90 -0.82
CA SER A 213 13.75 -4.47 -1.80
C SER A 213 14.88 -5.49 -1.90
N ASP A 214 15.66 -5.40 -2.97
CA ASP A 214 16.96 -6.03 -3.15
C ASP A 214 17.92 -5.04 -3.80
N ASP A 215 19.20 -5.42 -3.91
CA ASP A 215 20.27 -4.54 -4.40
C ASP A 215 19.96 -4.01 -5.82
N SER A 216 19.38 -4.84 -6.70
CA SER A 216 19.07 -4.45 -8.09
C SER A 216 17.95 -3.40 -8.13
N ILE A 217 16.92 -3.56 -7.28
CA ILE A 217 15.82 -2.61 -7.15
C ILE A 217 16.33 -1.29 -6.52
N GLU A 218 17.20 -1.36 -5.51
CA GLU A 218 17.79 -0.18 -4.87
C GLU A 218 18.64 0.63 -5.86
N GLU A 219 19.40 -0.05 -6.75
CA GLU A 219 20.13 0.60 -7.84
C GLU A 219 19.20 1.30 -8.83
N LEU A 220 18.08 0.68 -9.21
CA LEU A 220 17.08 1.29 -10.08
C LEU A 220 16.43 2.52 -9.44
N VAL A 221 16.05 2.45 -8.16
CA VAL A 221 15.50 3.60 -7.42
C VAL A 221 16.44 4.79 -7.50
N LYS A 222 17.73 4.58 -7.25
CA LYS A 222 18.76 5.60 -7.37
C LYS A 222 18.93 6.10 -8.81
N ALA A 223 18.97 5.18 -9.79
CA ALA A 223 19.13 5.52 -11.22
C ALA A 223 17.97 6.37 -11.75
N HIS A 224 16.75 6.18 -11.22
CA HIS A 224 15.58 6.96 -11.61
C HIS A 224 15.40 8.27 -10.81
N GLY A 225 16.43 8.71 -10.08
CA GLY A 225 16.51 10.04 -9.49
C GLY A 225 15.76 10.20 -8.18
N TYR A 226 15.57 9.11 -7.44
CA TYR A 226 15.21 9.17 -6.03
C TYR A 226 16.47 9.36 -5.19
N GLU A 227 16.43 10.25 -4.21
CA GLU A 227 17.56 10.60 -3.35
C GLU A 227 17.68 9.66 -2.15
N ALA A 228 16.57 9.07 -1.74
CA ALA A 228 16.49 8.07 -0.69
C ALA A 228 15.31 7.13 -0.91
N ALA A 229 15.31 6.04 -0.14
CA ALA A 229 14.17 5.16 -0.04
C ALA A 229 13.93 4.76 1.42
N VAL A 230 12.68 4.41 1.74
CA VAL A 230 12.26 3.91 3.05
C VAL A 230 11.67 2.50 2.92
N SER A 231 11.97 1.68 3.90
CA SER A 231 11.49 0.30 3.99
C SER A 231 11.13 -0.04 5.44
N VAL A 232 10.44 -1.17 5.66
CA VAL A 232 10.09 -1.70 6.98
C VAL A 232 11.09 -2.78 7.42
N ARG A 233 12.39 -2.48 7.38
CA ARG A 233 13.38 -3.39 7.97
C ARG A 233 13.36 -3.21 9.50
N MET A 234 12.99 -4.29 10.21
CA MET A 234 13.15 -4.39 11.67
C MET A 234 14.54 -4.94 12.01
#